data_2043f2b0ea4c1e0606e4bbb738a25c55
#
_entry.id   2043f2b0ea4c1e0606e4bbb738a25c55
#
_cell.length_a   1.000
_cell.length_b   1.000
_cell.length_c   1.000
_cell.angle_alpha   90.00
_cell.angle_beta   90.00
_cell.angle_gamma   90.00
#
_symmetry.space_group_name_H-M   'P 1'
#
loop_
_entity.id
_entity.type
_entity.pdbx_description
1 polymer ?
#
loop_
_entity_poly.entity_id
_entity_poly.type
_entity_poly.pdbx_seq_one_letter_code
_entity_poly.pdbx_strand_id
1 'polypeptide(L)'
;MRTKTGYAAVILGLALTIAIGAGGCGKKENKYSYRTAGIEALNQGNYDGAVEAFDQAISSSKGLVGKFDVDVLKYRAEAEYLAGDYSSASDTYDILIKVDGEKPEYLNMRSVSRAGAGDLKGSIEDYKRSAQLDTEKKAPGRLKALLAAGEAMEKEGAAPDAMNLYEEALKEGEQSAQLYNRMGLCRIAGEDWDGAAEYFKKGLSAPDSSLVPELLFNQAVAEEYKGEFKTALDLMQQYISAHGPDEEAEREITFLKTR
;
A
#
# COMPACT_ATOMS: atom_id res chain seq x y z
N MET A 1 -6.40 13.36 -13.23
CA MET A 1 -6.32 11.93 -12.84
C MET A 1 -5.74 11.81 -11.48
N ARG A 2 -6.47 11.17 -10.58
CA ARG A 2 -6.04 11.01 -9.20
C ARG A 2 -5.32 9.69 -8.98
N THR A 3 -4.09 9.79 -8.52
CA THR A 3 -3.38 8.75 -7.79
C THR A 3 -3.23 9.25 -6.35
N LYS A 4 -4.24 9.05 -5.49
CA LYS A 4 -4.05 9.26 -4.06
C LYS A 4 -3.60 7.94 -3.46
N THR A 5 -2.30 7.82 -3.21
CA THR A 5 -1.74 6.83 -2.30
C THR A 5 -1.98 7.31 -0.88
N GLY A 6 -3.17 7.02 -0.36
CA GLY A 6 -3.50 7.30 1.03
C GLY A 6 -4.36 6.17 1.57
N TYR A 7 -3.72 5.15 2.13
CA TYR A 7 -4.44 4.11 2.87
C TYR A 7 -4.90 4.67 4.21
N ALA A 8 -6.19 5.02 4.31
CA ALA A 8 -6.82 5.24 5.60
C ALA A 8 -7.02 3.87 6.28
N ALA A 9 -6.18 3.57 7.25
CA ALA A 9 -6.44 2.47 8.18
C ALA A 9 -7.67 2.81 9.01
N VAL A 10 -8.76 2.05 8.85
CA VAL A 10 -9.91 2.12 9.76
C VAL A 10 -9.47 1.51 11.09
N ILE A 11 -9.12 2.36 12.04
CA ILE A 11 -8.82 1.96 13.41
C ILE A 11 -10.12 2.13 14.21
N LEU A 12 -10.74 1.01 14.58
CA LEU A 12 -11.76 1.01 15.65
C LEU A 12 -11.02 1.28 16.97
N GLY A 13 -11.15 2.51 17.48
CA GLY A 13 -10.58 2.93 18.74
C GLY A 13 -11.31 2.32 19.92
N LEU A 14 -10.61 1.57 20.75
CA LEU A 14 -10.93 1.42 22.17
C LEU A 14 -9.88 2.23 22.94
N ALA A 15 -10.28 3.43 23.38
CA ALA A 15 -9.47 4.25 24.27
C ALA A 15 -9.48 3.63 25.66
N LEU A 16 -8.40 2.97 26.03
CA LEU A 16 -8.12 2.60 27.41
C LEU A 16 -7.09 3.60 27.96
N THR A 17 -7.55 4.58 28.73
CA THR A 17 -6.68 5.51 29.46
C THR A 17 -5.99 4.77 30.59
N ILE A 18 -4.71 4.45 30.45
CA ILE A 18 -3.88 3.97 31.54
C ILE A 18 -3.12 5.18 32.10
N ALA A 19 -3.45 5.54 33.34
CA ALA A 19 -2.74 6.53 34.12
C ALA A 19 -1.31 6.03 34.41
N ILE A 20 -0.30 6.77 33.93
CA ILE A 20 1.10 6.51 34.26
C ILE A 20 1.30 6.95 35.71
N GLY A 21 1.24 5.99 36.64
CA GLY A 21 1.68 6.16 38.02
C GLY A 21 3.21 6.14 38.09
N ALA A 22 3.81 7.27 38.37
CA ALA A 22 5.22 7.34 38.74
C ALA A 22 5.43 6.63 40.09
N GLY A 23 5.90 5.38 40.04
CA GLY A 23 6.29 4.58 41.21
C GLY A 23 7.61 3.90 40.90
N GLY A 24 8.71 4.50 41.35
CA GLY A 24 10.05 3.94 41.23
C GLY A 24 10.19 2.60 41.90
N CYS A 25 10.51 1.59 41.13
CA CYS A 25 11.29 0.41 41.55
C CYS A 25 11.94 -0.12 40.28
N GLY A 26 13.29 -0.04 40.24
CA GLY A 26 14.08 -0.38 39.05
C GLY A 26 13.92 -1.84 38.63
N LYS A 27 12.81 -2.16 37.95
CA LYS A 27 12.74 -3.36 37.11
C LYS A 27 13.65 -3.08 35.93
N LYS A 28 14.75 -3.83 35.78
CA LYS A 28 15.50 -3.87 34.54
C LYS A 28 14.48 -4.22 33.45
N GLU A 29 14.11 -3.22 32.67
CA GLU A 29 13.35 -3.46 31.49
C GLU A 29 14.12 -4.45 30.62
N ASN A 30 13.46 -5.51 30.21
CA ASN A 30 14.08 -6.56 29.42
C ASN A 30 13.59 -6.45 27.97
N LYS A 31 14.25 -7.12 27.06
CA LYS A 31 13.91 -7.09 25.63
C LYS A 31 12.43 -7.39 25.34
N TYR A 32 11.76 -8.19 26.18
CA TYR A 32 10.35 -8.54 25.98
C TYR A 32 9.41 -7.39 26.38
N SER A 33 9.73 -6.62 27.44
CA SER A 33 8.95 -5.43 27.79
C SER A 33 9.06 -4.34 26.73
N TYR A 34 10.24 -4.13 26.17
CA TYR A 34 10.41 -3.20 25.03
C TYR A 34 9.65 -3.65 23.79
N ARG A 35 9.70 -4.94 23.45
CA ARG A 35 8.89 -5.47 22.34
C ARG A 35 7.38 -5.23 22.56
N THR A 36 6.88 -5.48 23.75
CA THR A 36 5.47 -5.25 24.09
C THR A 36 5.12 -3.77 23.97
N ALA A 37 5.95 -2.88 24.52
CA ALA A 37 5.75 -1.43 24.41
C ALA A 37 5.75 -0.97 22.94
N GLY A 38 6.64 -1.52 22.12
CA GLY A 38 6.67 -1.23 20.67
C GLY A 38 5.37 -1.65 19.95
N ILE A 39 4.85 -2.84 20.25
CA ILE A 39 3.58 -3.31 19.68
C ILE A 39 2.39 -2.43 20.15
N GLU A 40 2.38 -2.03 21.42
CA GLU A 40 1.35 -1.13 21.95
C GLU A 40 1.41 0.24 21.27
N ALA A 41 2.60 0.81 21.08
CA ALA A 41 2.81 2.06 20.38
C ALA A 41 2.37 1.97 18.90
N LEU A 42 2.72 0.88 18.22
CA LEU A 42 2.30 0.60 16.85
C LEU A 42 0.78 0.57 16.72
N ASN A 43 0.09 -0.14 17.62
CA ASN A 43 -1.37 -0.24 17.65
C ASN A 43 -2.06 1.11 17.93
N GLN A 44 -1.37 2.03 18.59
CA GLN A 44 -1.84 3.39 18.87
C GLN A 44 -1.51 4.40 17.76
N GLY A 45 -0.84 3.96 16.69
CA GLY A 45 -0.39 4.83 15.61
C GLY A 45 0.82 5.71 15.97
N ASN A 46 1.46 5.46 17.12
CA ASN A 46 2.70 6.10 17.51
C ASN A 46 3.89 5.34 16.92
N TYR A 47 4.10 5.55 15.63
CA TYR A 47 5.08 4.76 14.87
C TYR A 47 6.51 5.06 15.29
N ASP A 48 6.88 6.32 15.52
CA ASP A 48 8.22 6.70 16.00
C ASP A 48 8.52 6.08 17.37
N GLY A 49 7.57 6.13 18.29
CA GLY A 49 7.69 5.48 19.60
C GLY A 49 7.78 3.95 19.49
N ALA A 50 7.13 3.35 18.49
CA ALA A 50 7.23 1.93 18.22
C ALA A 50 8.64 1.56 17.74
N VAL A 51 9.20 2.31 16.78
CA VAL A 51 10.59 2.11 16.29
C VAL A 51 11.60 2.22 17.42
N GLU A 52 11.50 3.28 18.25
CA GLU A 52 12.38 3.45 19.41
C GLU A 52 12.31 2.25 20.38
N ALA A 53 11.11 1.78 20.69
CA ALA A 53 10.94 0.63 21.57
C ALA A 53 11.50 -0.66 20.97
N PHE A 54 11.34 -0.88 19.66
CA PHE A 54 11.92 -2.04 18.98
C PHE A 54 13.45 -1.97 18.93
N ASP A 55 14.05 -0.79 18.73
CA ASP A 55 15.49 -0.58 18.82
C ASP A 55 16.03 -0.93 20.21
N GLN A 56 15.32 -0.54 21.27
CA GLN A 56 15.66 -0.91 22.64
C GLN A 56 15.55 -2.43 22.87
N ALA A 57 14.53 -3.08 22.29
CA ALA A 57 14.37 -4.53 22.35
C ALA A 57 15.55 -5.27 21.71
N ILE A 58 15.95 -4.84 20.50
CA ILE A 58 17.08 -5.40 19.75
C ILE A 58 18.40 -5.17 20.52
N SER A 59 18.63 -3.92 20.97
CA SER A 59 19.85 -3.56 21.72
C SER A 59 19.99 -4.32 23.05
N SER A 60 18.86 -4.70 23.66
CA SER A 60 18.80 -5.49 24.88
C SER A 60 18.93 -7.00 24.63
N SER A 61 18.86 -7.43 23.38
CA SER A 61 19.08 -8.82 22.97
C SER A 61 20.58 -9.08 22.85
N LYS A 62 21.08 -9.98 23.68
CA LYS A 62 22.51 -10.32 23.73
C LYS A 62 22.76 -11.61 22.96
N GLY A 63 23.82 -11.62 22.16
CA GLY A 63 24.28 -12.82 21.46
C GLY A 63 23.99 -12.81 19.96
N LEU A 64 23.84 -13.99 19.38
CA LEU A 64 23.51 -14.14 17.96
C LEU A 64 22.05 -13.76 17.71
N VAL A 65 21.79 -13.22 16.53
CA VAL A 65 20.43 -12.93 16.05
C VAL A 65 19.60 -14.22 16.07
N GLY A 66 18.50 -14.20 16.80
CA GLY A 66 17.62 -15.35 16.94
C GLY A 66 16.17 -15.03 16.52
N LYS A 67 15.28 -15.99 16.75
CA LYS A 67 13.85 -15.84 16.38
C LYS A 67 13.19 -14.60 16.99
N PHE A 68 13.60 -14.21 18.20
CA PHE A 68 13.11 -13.01 18.86
C PHE A 68 13.50 -11.74 18.08
N ASP A 69 14.76 -11.67 17.66
CA ASP A 69 15.27 -10.49 16.96
C ASP A 69 14.65 -10.37 15.58
N VAL A 70 14.46 -11.49 14.88
CA VAL A 70 13.72 -11.55 13.59
C VAL A 70 12.28 -11.07 13.75
N ASP A 71 11.60 -11.50 14.81
CA ASP A 71 10.22 -11.07 15.10
C ASP A 71 10.16 -9.55 15.39
N VAL A 72 11.07 -9.02 16.20
CA VAL A 72 11.14 -7.59 16.48
C VAL A 72 11.48 -6.78 15.24
N LEU A 73 12.41 -7.25 14.39
CA LEU A 73 12.73 -6.59 13.11
C LEU A 73 11.55 -6.50 12.17
N LYS A 74 10.66 -7.52 12.13
CA LYS A 74 9.43 -7.46 11.33
C LYS A 74 8.51 -6.32 11.78
N TYR A 75 8.27 -6.19 13.09
CA TYR A 75 7.47 -5.10 13.64
C TYR A 75 8.12 -3.73 13.45
N ARG A 76 9.45 -3.66 13.56
CA ARG A 76 10.20 -2.43 13.32
C ARG A 76 10.02 -1.96 11.88
N ALA A 77 10.21 -2.86 10.91
CA ALA A 77 10.02 -2.53 9.49
C ALA A 77 8.58 -2.09 9.18
N GLU A 78 7.59 -2.71 9.82
CA GLU A 78 6.19 -2.31 9.70
C GLU A 78 5.96 -0.91 10.28
N ALA A 79 6.52 -0.60 11.44
CA ALA A 79 6.42 0.72 12.07
C ALA A 79 7.07 1.81 11.20
N GLU A 80 8.26 1.57 10.67
CA GLU A 80 8.97 2.48 9.75
C GLU A 80 8.15 2.73 8.48
N TYR A 81 7.59 1.67 7.90
CA TYR A 81 6.72 1.79 6.72
C TYR A 81 5.47 2.63 7.01
N LEU A 82 4.81 2.41 8.16
CA LEU A 82 3.62 3.15 8.56
C LEU A 82 3.93 4.60 8.97
N ALA A 83 5.14 4.87 9.44
CA ALA A 83 5.66 6.23 9.66
C ALA A 83 5.91 7.00 8.36
N GLY A 84 5.94 6.29 7.20
CA GLY A 84 6.34 6.86 5.92
C GLY A 84 7.86 6.91 5.73
N ASP A 85 8.64 6.37 6.66
CA ASP A 85 10.09 6.21 6.50
C ASP A 85 10.41 4.95 5.70
N TYR A 86 10.09 5.04 4.42
CA TYR A 86 10.24 3.92 3.49
C TYR A 86 11.70 3.48 3.29
N SER A 87 12.65 4.42 3.42
CA SER A 87 14.08 4.10 3.33
C SER A 87 14.51 3.20 4.47
N SER A 88 14.22 3.61 5.72
CA SER A 88 14.54 2.80 6.90
C SER A 88 13.83 1.44 6.88
N ALA A 89 12.56 1.40 6.44
CA ALA A 89 11.83 0.15 6.27
C ALA A 89 12.53 -0.78 5.27
N SER A 90 13.00 -0.26 4.13
CA SER A 90 13.78 -1.03 3.16
C SER A 90 15.07 -1.58 3.76
N ASP A 91 15.82 -0.76 4.50
CA ASP A 91 17.06 -1.16 5.17
C ASP A 91 16.80 -2.25 6.23
N THR A 92 15.67 -2.16 6.95
CA THR A 92 15.28 -3.19 7.92
C THR A 92 14.93 -4.51 7.25
N TYR A 93 14.30 -4.48 6.08
CA TYR A 93 14.09 -5.70 5.28
C TYR A 93 15.40 -6.26 4.72
N ASP A 94 16.39 -5.44 4.40
CA ASP A 94 17.75 -5.89 4.04
C ASP A 94 18.39 -6.67 5.19
N ILE A 95 18.24 -6.18 6.42
CA ILE A 95 18.72 -6.89 7.63
C ILE A 95 17.98 -8.21 7.77
N LEU A 96 16.65 -8.24 7.65
CA LEU A 96 15.84 -9.47 7.73
C LEU A 96 16.29 -10.51 6.71
N ILE A 97 16.48 -10.12 5.45
CA ILE A 97 16.96 -11.01 4.38
C ILE A 97 18.36 -11.57 4.73
N LYS A 98 19.24 -10.74 5.26
CA LYS A 98 20.59 -11.14 5.64
C LYS A 98 20.63 -12.14 6.81
N VAL A 99 19.73 -12.00 7.79
CA VAL A 99 19.78 -12.79 9.03
C VAL A 99 18.84 -13.99 9.05
N ASP A 100 17.75 -13.96 8.27
CA ASP A 100 16.70 -15.00 8.26
C ASP A 100 16.50 -15.60 6.85
N GLY A 101 17.31 -15.18 5.89
CA GLY A 101 17.26 -15.64 4.51
C GLY A 101 16.28 -14.90 3.61
N GLU A 102 16.43 -15.11 2.33
CA GLU A 102 15.59 -14.50 1.30
C GLU A 102 14.22 -15.20 1.27
N LYS A 103 13.19 -14.50 1.73
CA LYS A 103 11.81 -14.98 1.76
C LYS A 103 10.90 -14.08 0.93
N PRO A 104 9.89 -14.66 0.23
CA PRO A 104 8.97 -13.86 -0.58
C PRO A 104 8.30 -12.73 0.18
N GLU A 105 7.88 -12.96 1.42
CA GLU A 105 7.26 -11.93 2.26
C GLU A 105 8.18 -10.73 2.53
N TYR A 106 9.49 -10.95 2.72
CA TYR A 106 10.44 -9.86 2.94
C TYR A 106 10.70 -9.08 1.66
N LEU A 107 10.86 -9.79 0.54
CA LEU A 107 11.03 -9.17 -0.77
C LEU A 107 9.78 -8.37 -1.17
N ASN A 108 8.57 -8.88 -0.92
CA ASN A 108 7.34 -8.17 -1.18
C ASN A 108 7.29 -6.83 -0.42
N MET A 109 7.57 -6.87 0.87
CA MET A 109 7.51 -5.65 1.68
C MET A 109 8.68 -4.70 1.40
N ARG A 110 9.87 -5.23 1.05
CA ARG A 110 10.98 -4.39 0.59
C ARG A 110 10.67 -3.73 -0.75
N SER A 111 10.04 -4.44 -1.69
CA SER A 111 9.56 -3.87 -2.94
C SER A 111 8.63 -2.67 -2.71
N VAL A 112 7.64 -2.83 -1.81
CA VAL A 112 6.71 -1.76 -1.45
C VAL A 112 7.43 -0.57 -0.80
N SER A 113 8.38 -0.84 0.11
CA SER A 113 9.18 0.19 0.78
C SER A 113 10.08 0.93 -0.20
N ARG A 114 10.76 0.22 -1.10
CA ARG A 114 11.60 0.81 -2.17
C ARG A 114 10.80 1.70 -3.11
N ALA A 115 9.60 1.27 -3.52
CA ALA A 115 8.72 2.10 -4.34
C ALA A 115 8.35 3.41 -3.63
N GLY A 116 8.02 3.35 -2.33
CA GLY A 116 7.75 4.51 -1.50
C GLY A 116 8.96 5.43 -1.33
N ALA A 117 10.16 4.87 -1.22
CA ALA A 117 11.43 5.60 -1.15
C ALA A 117 11.90 6.17 -2.50
N GLY A 118 11.23 5.83 -3.62
CA GLY A 118 11.62 6.27 -4.96
C GLY A 118 12.66 5.38 -5.65
N ASP A 119 13.07 4.26 -5.04
CA ASP A 119 13.88 3.23 -5.71
C ASP A 119 12.98 2.33 -6.56
N LEU A 120 12.53 2.87 -7.70
CA LEU A 120 11.59 2.19 -8.58
C LEU A 120 12.18 0.91 -9.17
N LYS A 121 13.46 0.92 -9.55
CA LYS A 121 14.14 -0.26 -10.11
C LYS A 121 14.27 -1.36 -9.08
N GLY A 122 14.72 -1.04 -7.87
CA GLY A 122 14.82 -2.00 -6.78
C GLY A 122 13.46 -2.59 -6.39
N SER A 123 12.40 -1.80 -6.45
CA SER A 123 11.03 -2.30 -6.24
C SER A 123 10.64 -3.37 -7.26
N ILE A 124 10.86 -3.12 -8.54
CA ILE A 124 10.56 -4.05 -9.63
C ILE A 124 11.39 -5.34 -9.51
N GLU A 125 12.68 -5.21 -9.17
CA GLU A 125 13.59 -6.35 -8.98
C GLU A 125 13.13 -7.24 -7.83
N ASP A 126 12.79 -6.65 -6.68
CA ASP A 126 12.32 -7.38 -5.52
C ASP A 126 11.01 -8.11 -5.78
N TYR A 127 10.05 -7.47 -6.44
CA TYR A 127 8.81 -8.13 -6.84
C TYR A 127 9.07 -9.34 -7.75
N LYS A 128 9.89 -9.17 -8.81
CA LYS A 128 10.23 -10.26 -9.72
C LYS A 128 10.91 -11.41 -8.99
N ARG A 129 11.81 -11.09 -8.06
CA ARG A 129 12.50 -12.11 -7.26
C ARG A 129 11.54 -12.82 -6.30
N SER A 130 10.64 -12.09 -5.65
CA SER A 130 9.60 -12.67 -4.82
C SER A 130 8.70 -13.62 -5.61
N ALA A 131 8.25 -13.21 -6.79
CA ALA A 131 7.39 -14.03 -7.64
C ALA A 131 8.05 -15.35 -8.07
N GLN A 132 9.38 -15.35 -8.28
CA GLN A 132 10.14 -16.58 -8.57
C GLN A 132 10.18 -17.55 -7.39
N LEU A 133 10.22 -17.03 -6.15
CA LEU A 133 10.29 -17.84 -4.93
C LEU A 133 8.90 -18.29 -4.45
N ASP A 134 7.88 -17.49 -4.67
CA ASP A 134 6.49 -17.74 -4.27
C ASP A 134 5.74 -18.58 -5.31
N THR A 135 6.15 -19.83 -5.46
CA THR A 135 5.55 -20.76 -6.45
C THR A 135 4.09 -21.08 -6.17
N GLU A 136 3.65 -20.96 -4.92
CA GLU A 136 2.25 -21.13 -4.52
C GLU A 136 1.41 -19.88 -4.62
N LYS A 137 2.03 -18.72 -4.88
CA LYS A 137 1.37 -17.41 -5.01
C LYS A 137 0.58 -16.97 -3.77
N LYS A 138 1.09 -17.33 -2.58
CA LYS A 138 0.42 -17.12 -1.29
C LYS A 138 1.22 -16.26 -0.31
N ALA A 139 2.40 -15.78 -0.71
CA ALA A 139 3.25 -15.01 0.19
C ALA A 139 2.55 -13.71 0.64
N PRO A 140 2.62 -13.36 1.93
CA PRO A 140 2.12 -12.11 2.43
C PRO A 140 2.66 -10.91 1.64
N GLY A 141 1.81 -9.92 1.39
CA GLY A 141 2.21 -8.69 0.69
C GLY A 141 2.33 -8.83 -0.84
N ARG A 142 2.07 -10.01 -1.43
CA ARG A 142 2.21 -10.25 -2.88
C ARG A 142 1.45 -9.22 -3.73
N LEU A 143 0.16 -9.00 -3.48
CA LEU A 143 -0.63 -8.02 -4.22
C LEU A 143 -0.09 -6.59 -4.05
N LYS A 144 0.31 -6.22 -2.82
CA LYS A 144 0.90 -4.90 -2.57
C LYS A 144 2.19 -4.70 -3.36
N ALA A 145 3.07 -5.70 -3.40
CA ALA A 145 4.31 -5.65 -4.15
C ALA A 145 4.08 -5.60 -5.66
N LEU A 146 3.11 -6.38 -6.17
CA LEU A 146 2.66 -6.31 -7.56
C LEU A 146 2.26 -4.88 -7.96
N LEU A 147 1.36 -4.29 -7.17
CA LEU A 147 0.85 -2.95 -7.44
C LEU A 147 1.95 -1.89 -7.33
N ALA A 148 2.84 -2.00 -6.34
CA ALA A 148 3.98 -1.11 -6.17
C ALA A 148 4.97 -1.20 -7.34
N ALA A 149 5.31 -2.41 -7.77
CA ALA A 149 6.19 -2.64 -8.91
C ALA A 149 5.57 -2.16 -10.22
N GLY A 150 4.28 -2.41 -10.43
CA GLY A 150 3.55 -1.93 -11.61
C GLY A 150 3.48 -0.40 -11.65
N GLU A 151 3.16 0.24 -10.52
CA GLU A 151 3.18 1.70 -10.41
C GLU A 151 4.59 2.28 -10.64
N ALA A 152 5.63 1.59 -10.17
CA ALA A 152 7.00 1.97 -10.46
C ALA A 152 7.31 1.91 -11.97
N MET A 153 6.85 0.86 -12.66
CA MET A 153 6.97 0.76 -14.13
C MET A 153 6.25 1.90 -14.84
N GLU A 154 5.03 2.24 -14.40
CA GLU A 154 4.27 3.37 -14.98
C GLU A 154 5.01 4.70 -14.80
N LYS A 155 5.59 4.94 -13.63
CA LYS A 155 6.40 6.15 -13.36
C LYS A 155 7.67 6.23 -14.19
N GLU A 156 8.26 5.09 -14.53
CA GLU A 156 9.40 4.99 -15.45
C GLU A 156 8.99 5.12 -16.93
N GLY A 157 7.72 5.34 -17.23
CA GLY A 157 7.18 5.44 -18.57
C GLY A 157 6.95 4.11 -19.28
N ALA A 158 7.00 3.00 -18.54
CA ALA A 158 6.81 1.63 -19.03
C ALA A 158 5.38 1.11 -18.76
N ALA A 159 4.36 1.93 -19.00
CA ALA A 159 2.96 1.54 -18.81
C ALA A 159 2.55 0.25 -19.56
N PRO A 160 3.05 -0.05 -20.77
CA PRO A 160 2.79 -1.34 -21.42
C PRO A 160 3.32 -2.54 -20.63
N ASP A 161 4.50 -2.42 -20.00
CA ASP A 161 5.09 -3.48 -19.20
C ASP A 161 4.32 -3.66 -17.87
N ALA A 162 3.89 -2.56 -17.26
CA ALA A 162 3.00 -2.60 -16.10
C ALA A 162 1.67 -3.29 -16.45
N MET A 163 1.09 -2.98 -17.61
CA MET A 163 -0.13 -3.63 -18.07
C MET A 163 0.04 -5.13 -18.23
N ASN A 164 1.13 -5.59 -18.86
CA ASN A 164 1.45 -7.01 -18.98
C ASN A 164 1.55 -7.69 -17.61
N LEU A 165 2.20 -7.04 -16.64
CA LEU A 165 2.32 -7.53 -15.27
C LEU A 165 0.94 -7.69 -14.60
N TYR A 166 0.06 -6.72 -14.76
CA TYR A 166 -1.30 -6.77 -14.22
C TYR A 166 -2.17 -7.83 -14.91
N GLU A 167 -2.04 -8.00 -16.22
CA GLU A 167 -2.75 -9.04 -16.98
C GLU A 167 -2.30 -10.45 -16.57
N GLU A 168 -1.02 -10.65 -16.27
CA GLU A 168 -0.53 -11.92 -15.73
C GLU A 168 -1.14 -12.20 -14.35
N ALA A 169 -1.16 -11.22 -13.45
CA ALA A 169 -1.79 -11.36 -12.15
C ALA A 169 -3.28 -11.68 -12.25
N LEU A 170 -3.99 -11.03 -13.17
CA LEU A 170 -5.40 -11.29 -13.44
C LEU A 170 -5.64 -12.74 -13.92
N LYS A 171 -4.77 -13.27 -14.81
CA LYS A 171 -4.82 -14.68 -15.25
C LYS A 171 -4.54 -15.65 -14.10
N GLU A 172 -3.79 -15.23 -13.12
CA GLU A 172 -3.49 -16.00 -11.90
C GLU A 172 -4.62 -15.95 -10.86
N GLY A 173 -5.68 -15.17 -11.12
CA GLY A 173 -6.85 -15.07 -10.27
C GLY A 173 -6.85 -13.88 -9.30
N GLU A 174 -5.85 -13.01 -9.38
CA GLU A 174 -5.86 -11.76 -8.63
C GLU A 174 -6.94 -10.82 -9.18
N GLN A 175 -7.96 -10.54 -8.39
CA GLN A 175 -9.09 -9.69 -8.78
C GLN A 175 -9.39 -8.71 -7.66
N SER A 176 -8.79 -7.52 -7.72
CA SER A 176 -9.05 -6.46 -6.76
C SER A 176 -9.45 -5.17 -7.48
N ALA A 177 -10.23 -4.35 -6.80
CA ALA A 177 -10.61 -3.04 -7.29
C ALA A 177 -9.39 -2.19 -7.66
N GLN A 178 -8.32 -2.28 -6.85
CA GLN A 178 -7.11 -1.54 -7.08
C GLN A 178 -6.34 -2.04 -8.32
N LEU A 179 -6.28 -3.36 -8.55
CA LEU A 179 -5.69 -3.91 -9.77
C LEU A 179 -6.41 -3.39 -11.01
N TYR A 180 -7.75 -3.46 -11.03
CA TYR A 180 -8.54 -2.95 -12.14
C TYR A 180 -8.38 -1.43 -12.32
N ASN A 181 -8.27 -0.67 -11.22
CA ASN A 181 -8.00 0.77 -11.30
C ASN A 181 -6.66 1.06 -12.00
N ARG A 182 -5.59 0.35 -11.63
CA ARG A 182 -4.26 0.50 -12.27
C ARG A 182 -4.30 0.11 -13.75
N MET A 183 -5.00 -1.00 -14.10
CA MET A 183 -5.17 -1.42 -15.51
C MET A 183 -5.92 -0.35 -16.32
N GLY A 184 -6.95 0.26 -15.76
CA GLY A 184 -7.66 1.38 -16.38
C GLY A 184 -6.75 2.59 -16.61
N LEU A 185 -5.93 2.95 -15.63
CA LEU A 185 -4.95 4.04 -15.76
C LEU A 185 -3.89 3.76 -16.85
N CYS A 186 -3.40 2.51 -16.97
CA CYS A 186 -2.53 2.13 -18.06
C CYS A 186 -3.19 2.28 -19.44
N ARG A 187 -4.50 1.96 -19.57
CA ARG A 187 -5.26 2.18 -20.81
C ARG A 187 -5.40 3.67 -21.14
N ILE A 188 -5.63 4.49 -20.14
CA ILE A 188 -5.65 5.95 -20.31
C ILE A 188 -4.31 6.48 -20.82
N ALA A 189 -3.19 5.99 -20.28
CA ALA A 189 -1.86 6.38 -20.75
C ALA A 189 -1.63 6.06 -22.23
N GLY A 190 -2.36 5.07 -22.77
CA GLY A 190 -2.39 4.73 -24.20
C GLY A 190 -3.58 5.33 -24.97
N GLU A 191 -4.33 6.29 -24.39
CA GLU A 191 -5.52 6.92 -24.98
C GLU A 191 -6.65 5.93 -25.35
N ASP A 192 -6.62 4.71 -24.76
CA ASP A 192 -7.67 3.69 -24.92
C ASP A 192 -8.77 3.92 -23.87
N TRP A 193 -9.65 4.89 -24.15
CA TRP A 193 -10.70 5.32 -23.24
C TRP A 193 -11.79 4.25 -23.04
N ASP A 194 -12.09 3.47 -24.09
CA ASP A 194 -13.04 2.36 -24.00
C ASP A 194 -12.50 1.25 -23.10
N GLY A 195 -11.26 0.83 -23.31
CA GLY A 195 -10.60 -0.16 -22.46
C GLY A 195 -10.44 0.32 -21.01
N ALA A 196 -10.17 1.61 -20.80
CA ALA A 196 -10.11 2.21 -19.48
C ALA A 196 -11.46 2.11 -18.75
N ALA A 197 -12.55 2.54 -19.40
CA ALA A 197 -13.90 2.50 -18.85
C ALA A 197 -14.31 1.06 -18.46
N GLU A 198 -13.95 0.06 -19.28
CA GLU A 198 -14.21 -1.35 -18.96
C GLU A 198 -13.50 -1.82 -17.70
N TYR A 199 -12.21 -1.46 -17.51
CA TYR A 199 -11.48 -1.85 -16.32
C TYR A 199 -11.98 -1.13 -15.07
N PHE A 200 -12.29 0.16 -15.14
CA PHE A 200 -12.88 0.87 -13.99
C PHE A 200 -14.25 0.28 -13.62
N LYS A 201 -15.07 -0.09 -14.59
CA LYS A 201 -16.35 -0.77 -14.34
C LYS A 201 -16.15 -2.12 -13.65
N LYS A 202 -15.15 -2.92 -14.05
CA LYS A 202 -14.79 -4.16 -13.37
C LYS A 202 -14.34 -3.88 -11.92
N GLY A 203 -13.53 -2.84 -11.72
CA GLY A 203 -13.11 -2.40 -10.40
C GLY A 203 -14.28 -2.01 -9.50
N LEU A 204 -15.24 -1.26 -10.00
CA LEU A 204 -16.46 -0.89 -9.28
C LEU A 204 -17.35 -2.09 -8.93
N SER A 205 -17.24 -3.17 -9.69
CA SER A 205 -17.96 -4.42 -9.44
C SER A 205 -17.21 -5.38 -8.51
N ALA A 206 -15.96 -5.07 -8.15
CA ALA A 206 -15.16 -5.89 -7.25
C ALA A 206 -15.65 -5.76 -5.79
N PRO A 207 -15.52 -6.82 -4.97
CA PRO A 207 -16.00 -6.80 -3.58
C PRO A 207 -15.33 -5.74 -2.69
N ASP A 208 -14.11 -5.33 -3.04
CA ASP A 208 -13.28 -4.35 -2.34
C ASP A 208 -13.35 -2.94 -2.98
N SER A 209 -14.31 -2.69 -3.87
CA SER A 209 -14.43 -1.40 -4.59
C SER A 209 -14.55 -0.18 -3.68
N SER A 210 -15.17 -0.32 -2.51
CA SER A 210 -15.28 0.74 -1.52
C SER A 210 -13.93 1.22 -0.94
N LEU A 211 -12.87 0.44 -1.12
CA LEU A 211 -11.51 0.79 -0.71
C LEU A 211 -10.76 1.63 -1.76
N VAL A 212 -11.35 1.83 -2.95
CA VAL A 212 -10.74 2.56 -4.07
C VAL A 212 -11.69 3.64 -4.57
N PRO A 213 -11.86 4.73 -3.79
CA PRO A 213 -12.81 5.80 -4.12
C PRO A 213 -12.54 6.45 -5.48
N GLU A 214 -11.32 6.45 -5.95
CA GLU A 214 -10.90 7.03 -7.24
C GLU A 214 -11.53 6.34 -8.46
N LEU A 215 -12.05 5.13 -8.32
CA LEU A 215 -12.66 4.39 -9.43
C LEU A 215 -13.83 5.12 -10.09
N LEU A 216 -14.74 5.71 -9.29
CA LEU A 216 -15.86 6.48 -9.81
C LEU A 216 -15.40 7.72 -10.57
N PHE A 217 -14.41 8.43 -10.01
CA PHE A 217 -13.83 9.61 -10.63
C PHE A 217 -13.12 9.24 -11.94
N ASN A 218 -12.25 8.23 -11.91
CA ASN A 218 -11.49 7.80 -13.08
C ASN A 218 -12.40 7.26 -14.20
N GLN A 219 -13.49 6.55 -13.86
CA GLN A 219 -14.48 6.12 -14.84
C GLN A 219 -15.21 7.31 -15.44
N ALA A 220 -15.61 8.31 -14.64
CA ALA A 220 -16.24 9.50 -15.15
C ALA A 220 -15.37 10.23 -16.17
N VAL A 221 -14.07 10.38 -15.86
CA VAL A 221 -13.10 10.97 -16.79
C VAL A 221 -13.00 10.15 -18.10
N ALA A 222 -12.93 8.82 -18.01
CA ALA A 222 -12.87 7.99 -19.21
C ALA A 222 -14.13 8.14 -20.07
N GLU A 223 -15.33 8.16 -19.46
CA GLU A 223 -16.61 8.35 -20.17
C GLU A 223 -16.71 9.75 -20.81
N GLU A 224 -16.17 10.78 -20.15
CA GLU A 224 -16.11 12.13 -20.72
C GLU A 224 -15.28 12.17 -22.00
N TYR A 225 -14.07 11.58 -21.99
CA TYR A 225 -13.21 11.51 -23.18
C TYR A 225 -13.82 10.68 -24.32
N LYS A 226 -14.73 9.75 -24.02
CA LYS A 226 -15.55 9.04 -25.01
C LYS A 226 -16.68 9.88 -25.56
N GLY A 227 -16.97 11.05 -24.97
CA GLY A 227 -18.12 11.90 -25.32
C GLY A 227 -19.42 11.50 -24.63
N GLU A 228 -19.39 10.56 -23.70
CA GLU A 228 -20.55 10.07 -22.94
C GLU A 228 -20.82 10.99 -21.73
N PHE A 229 -21.03 12.30 -22.00
CA PHE A 229 -21.11 13.37 -20.99
C PHE A 229 -22.18 13.14 -19.93
N LYS A 230 -23.31 12.55 -20.30
CA LYS A 230 -24.37 12.24 -19.33
C LYS A 230 -23.91 11.19 -18.33
N THR A 231 -23.29 10.12 -18.81
CA THR A 231 -22.74 9.04 -17.97
C THR A 231 -21.64 9.58 -17.07
N ALA A 232 -20.73 10.41 -17.60
CA ALA A 232 -19.69 11.07 -16.84
C ALA A 232 -20.25 11.93 -15.72
N LEU A 233 -21.29 12.73 -16.00
CA LEU A 233 -21.96 13.57 -15.01
C LEU A 233 -22.58 12.73 -13.88
N ASP A 234 -23.29 11.67 -14.22
CA ASP A 234 -23.94 10.78 -13.24
C ASP A 234 -22.89 10.09 -12.33
N LEU A 235 -21.77 9.65 -12.88
CA LEU A 235 -20.67 9.03 -12.13
C LEU A 235 -19.98 10.05 -11.19
N MET A 236 -19.74 11.26 -11.67
CA MET A 236 -19.11 12.32 -10.87
C MET A 236 -20.00 12.76 -9.70
N GLN A 237 -21.32 12.80 -9.90
CA GLN A 237 -22.30 13.06 -8.84
C GLN A 237 -22.34 11.91 -7.81
N GLN A 238 -22.24 10.66 -8.27
CA GLN A 238 -22.12 9.50 -7.38
C GLN A 238 -20.83 9.58 -6.54
N TYR A 239 -19.71 10.00 -7.16
CA TYR A 239 -18.44 10.18 -6.45
C TYR A 239 -18.59 11.19 -5.29
N ILE A 240 -19.15 12.38 -5.55
CA ILE A 240 -19.37 13.38 -4.49
C ILE A 240 -20.35 12.88 -3.43
N SER A 241 -21.42 12.19 -3.83
CA SER A 241 -22.40 11.64 -2.89
C SER A 241 -21.79 10.60 -1.95
N ALA A 242 -20.85 9.79 -2.44
CA ALA A 242 -20.21 8.72 -1.67
C ALA A 242 -19.04 9.22 -0.81
N HIS A 243 -18.29 10.24 -1.27
CA HIS A 243 -17.01 10.64 -0.69
C HIS A 243 -16.98 12.08 -0.15
N GLY A 244 -18.06 12.82 -0.33
CA GLY A 244 -18.17 14.22 0.11
C GLY A 244 -17.67 15.23 -0.92
N PRO A 245 -17.69 16.53 -0.57
CA PRO A 245 -17.31 17.61 -1.46
C PRO A 245 -15.85 17.51 -1.93
N ASP A 246 -15.63 17.75 -3.21
CA ASP A 246 -14.34 17.72 -3.86
C ASP A 246 -14.28 18.78 -4.95
N GLU A 247 -13.36 19.73 -4.80
CA GLU A 247 -13.28 20.89 -5.69
C GLU A 247 -13.03 20.52 -7.17
N GLU A 248 -12.29 19.46 -7.43
CA GLU A 248 -12.02 19.02 -8.80
C GLU A 248 -13.27 18.39 -9.41
N ALA A 249 -13.94 17.51 -8.66
CA ALA A 249 -15.19 16.90 -9.07
C ALA A 249 -16.31 17.93 -9.25
N GLU A 250 -16.40 18.97 -8.40
CA GLU A 250 -17.39 20.05 -8.55
C GLU A 250 -17.16 20.88 -9.81
N ARG A 251 -15.89 21.19 -10.13
CA ARG A 251 -15.55 21.86 -11.41
C ARG A 251 -15.94 21.02 -12.59
N GLU A 252 -15.67 19.72 -12.54
CA GLU A 252 -16.00 18.78 -13.60
C GLU A 252 -17.51 18.64 -13.80
N ILE A 253 -18.28 18.52 -12.73
CA ILE A 253 -19.74 18.55 -12.77
C ILE A 253 -20.26 19.82 -13.43
N THR A 254 -19.67 20.96 -13.12
CA THR A 254 -20.07 22.25 -13.69
C THR A 254 -19.83 22.29 -15.20
N PHE A 255 -18.69 21.78 -15.64
CA PHE A 255 -18.36 21.64 -17.07
C PHE A 255 -19.31 20.67 -17.77
N LEU A 256 -19.51 19.47 -17.23
CA LEU A 256 -20.35 18.41 -17.82
C LEU A 256 -21.83 18.83 -17.98
N LYS A 257 -22.35 19.70 -17.11
CA LYS A 257 -23.71 20.26 -17.21
C LYS A 257 -23.91 21.18 -18.44
N THR A 258 -22.84 21.59 -19.08
CA THR A 258 -22.90 22.47 -20.27
C THR A 258 -22.80 21.72 -21.60
N ARG A 259 -22.75 20.36 -21.57
CA ARG A 259 -22.51 19.49 -22.74
C ARG A 259 -23.75 18.74 -23.24
#